data_ab36786051350881be16685dca3b8db1
#
_entry.id   ab36786051350881be16685dca3b8db1
#
_cell.length_a   1.000
_cell.length_b   1.000
_cell.length_c   1.000
_cell.angle_alpha   90.00
_cell.angle_beta   90.00
_cell.angle_gamma   90.00
#
_symmetry.space_group_name_H-M   'P 1'
#
loop_
_entity.id
_entity.type
_entity.pdbx_description
1 polymer ?
#
loop_
_entity_poly.entity_id
_entity_poly.type
_entity_poly.pdbx_seq_one_letter_code
_entity_poly.pdbx_strand_id
1 'polypeptide(L)'
;MTCHACGANLASTARFCHKCGAHVGGAQAAGWRSGLPWGVAGAALGALLTVVALRQGAGGREPEAGQVNTPAPGSQLPAPGSQLPAPDISQMSPEERATRLYNRVMTLHSQGKADSAAFFLPMAIQAYAMLPALDVDGRYHIGVLDLTAGDATAALAQADTIRRTVPTHLFALMLRARALELERDTAGARRAYRDFLRSEPAERARRRPEYNEHGQNLDAFHEQATEATAGGAKRGGR
;
A
#
# COMPACT_ATOMS: atom_id res chain seq x y z
N MET A 1 -15.90 -28.84 1.90
CA MET A 1 -14.72 -28.98 2.76
C MET A 1 -14.93 -28.15 4.04
N THR A 2 -14.24 -28.49 5.14
CA THR A 2 -14.36 -27.74 6.39
C THR A 2 -13.16 -26.84 6.60
N CYS A 3 -13.39 -25.67 7.20
CA CYS A 3 -12.33 -24.74 7.57
C CYS A 3 -11.50 -25.31 8.72
N HIS A 4 -10.20 -25.44 8.56
CA HIS A 4 -9.30 -25.96 9.60
C HIS A 4 -9.13 -25.00 10.80
N ALA A 5 -9.46 -23.70 10.63
CA ALA A 5 -9.34 -22.71 11.71
C ALA A 5 -10.58 -22.58 12.59
N CYS A 6 -11.80 -22.77 12.04
CA CYS A 6 -13.03 -22.56 12.79
C CYS A 6 -14.13 -23.65 12.60
N GLY A 7 -13.84 -24.71 11.82
CA GLY A 7 -14.76 -25.84 11.59
C GLY A 7 -15.97 -25.55 10.69
N ALA A 8 -16.11 -24.35 10.13
CA ALA A 8 -17.23 -23.99 9.26
C ALA A 8 -17.23 -24.79 7.95
N ASN A 9 -18.41 -25.21 7.47
CA ASN A 9 -18.55 -25.85 6.17
C ASN A 9 -18.35 -24.84 5.04
N LEU A 10 -17.54 -25.20 4.05
CA LEU A 10 -17.14 -24.32 2.94
C LEU A 10 -17.45 -25.01 1.60
N ALA A 11 -17.76 -24.21 0.60
CA ALA A 11 -17.82 -24.69 -0.78
C ALA A 11 -16.45 -25.22 -1.22
N SER A 12 -16.41 -26.23 -2.10
CA SER A 12 -15.15 -26.84 -2.56
C SER A 12 -14.23 -25.86 -3.30
N THR A 13 -14.77 -24.75 -3.81
CA THR A 13 -14.07 -23.69 -4.52
C THR A 13 -13.69 -22.49 -3.63
N ALA A 14 -14.01 -22.54 -2.32
CA ALA A 14 -13.75 -21.42 -1.42
C ALA A 14 -12.25 -21.26 -1.18
N ARG A 15 -11.72 -20.09 -1.43
CA ARG A 15 -10.32 -19.71 -1.13
C ARG A 15 -10.17 -19.16 0.29
N PHE A 16 -11.25 -18.61 0.86
CA PHE A 16 -11.29 -18.06 2.20
C PHE A 16 -12.54 -18.54 2.95
N CYS A 17 -12.43 -18.66 4.25
CA CYS A 17 -13.56 -19.00 5.10
C CYS A 17 -14.47 -17.78 5.31
N HIS A 18 -15.75 -17.86 4.93
CA HIS A 18 -16.73 -16.81 5.12
C HIS A 18 -17.03 -16.48 6.60
N LYS A 19 -16.67 -17.36 7.54
CA LYS A 19 -16.95 -17.19 8.96
C LYS A 19 -15.77 -16.58 9.74
N CYS A 20 -14.52 -16.93 9.40
CA CYS A 20 -13.34 -16.47 10.15
C CYS A 20 -12.25 -15.84 9.29
N GLY A 21 -12.44 -15.73 7.96
CA GLY A 21 -11.47 -15.13 7.04
C GLY A 21 -10.22 -15.98 6.76
N ALA A 22 -10.06 -17.16 7.39
CA ALA A 22 -8.88 -17.99 7.18
C ALA A 22 -8.78 -18.48 5.74
N HIS A 23 -7.57 -18.46 5.16
CA HIS A 23 -7.30 -18.97 3.82
C HIS A 23 -7.45 -20.51 3.79
N VAL A 24 -8.16 -21.04 2.81
CA VAL A 24 -8.54 -22.46 2.73
C VAL A 24 -7.88 -23.20 1.54
N GLY A 25 -7.13 -22.51 0.71
CA GLY A 25 -6.37 -23.07 -0.41
C GLY A 25 -5.02 -23.62 0.06
N GLY A 26 -4.62 -24.79 -0.46
CA GLY A 26 -3.42 -25.50 -0.07
C GLY A 26 -2.16 -24.63 -0.09
N ALA A 27 -1.33 -24.84 0.93
CA ALA A 27 -0.05 -24.19 1.11
C ALA A 27 0.86 -24.41 -0.12
N GLN A 28 1.04 -23.38 -0.94
CA GLN A 28 2.26 -23.28 -1.72
C GLN A 28 3.35 -22.84 -0.74
N ALA A 29 4.22 -23.75 -0.37
CA ALA A 29 5.41 -23.48 0.39
C ALA A 29 6.27 -22.49 -0.41
N ALA A 30 6.15 -21.18 -0.09
CA ALA A 30 7.10 -20.18 -0.51
C ALA A 30 8.44 -20.57 0.10
N GLY A 31 9.41 -20.92 -0.77
CA GLY A 31 10.70 -21.41 -0.36
C GLY A 31 11.46 -20.39 0.49
N TRP A 32 11.64 -20.70 1.74
CA TRP A 32 12.41 -19.91 2.73
C TRP A 32 13.92 -19.79 2.39
N ARG A 33 14.37 -20.34 1.27
CA ARG A 33 15.82 -20.39 0.95
C ARG A 33 16.38 -19.15 0.24
N SER A 34 15.58 -18.18 -0.19
CA SER A 34 16.08 -16.99 -0.90
C SER A 34 16.35 -15.76 -0.02
N GLY A 35 16.02 -15.79 1.29
CA GLY A 35 16.23 -14.67 2.22
C GLY A 35 17.49 -14.73 3.09
N LEU A 36 18.23 -15.86 3.08
CA LEU A 36 19.37 -16.08 3.96
C LEU A 36 20.60 -15.17 3.75
N PRO A 37 20.96 -14.70 2.54
CA PRO A 37 22.14 -13.85 2.39
C PRO A 37 21.96 -12.41 2.93
N TRP A 38 20.73 -11.90 3.02
CA TRP A 38 20.48 -10.52 3.46
C TRP A 38 20.34 -10.37 4.98
N GLY A 39 19.92 -11.43 5.67
CA GLY A 39 19.80 -11.45 7.13
C GLY A 39 21.14 -11.36 7.85
N VAL A 40 22.19 -11.98 7.29
CA VAL A 40 23.56 -11.97 7.89
C VAL A 40 24.23 -10.61 7.72
N ALA A 41 24.01 -9.91 6.59
CA ALA A 41 24.55 -8.56 6.37
C ALA A 41 23.91 -7.51 7.30
N GLY A 42 22.61 -7.62 7.59
CA GLY A 42 21.91 -6.72 8.53
C GLY A 42 22.36 -6.88 9.98
N ALA A 43 22.62 -8.11 10.44
CA ALA A 43 23.08 -8.38 11.80
C ALA A 43 24.49 -7.83 12.06
N ALA A 44 25.38 -7.89 11.08
CA ALA A 44 26.75 -7.36 11.20
C ALA A 44 26.78 -5.83 11.29
N LEU A 45 25.95 -5.12 10.52
CA LEU A 45 25.83 -3.65 10.60
C LEU A 45 25.17 -3.19 11.92
N GLY A 46 24.15 -3.91 12.39
CA GLY A 46 23.47 -3.59 13.64
C GLY A 46 24.38 -3.69 14.86
N ALA A 47 25.23 -4.74 14.94
CA ALA A 47 26.19 -4.92 16.01
C ALA A 47 27.27 -3.82 16.05
N LEU A 48 27.71 -3.34 14.88
CA LEU A 48 28.72 -2.27 14.81
C LEU A 48 28.19 -0.93 15.33
N LEU A 49 26.94 -0.58 15.01
CA LEU A 49 26.30 0.65 15.48
C LEU A 49 26.04 0.63 16.99
N THR A 50 25.72 -0.55 17.57
CA THR A 50 25.48 -0.69 19.01
C THR A 50 26.78 -0.52 19.81
N VAL A 51 27.92 -1.04 19.33
CA VAL A 51 29.21 -0.88 19.98
C VAL A 51 29.70 0.56 19.95
N VAL A 52 29.43 1.32 18.88
CA VAL A 52 29.77 2.74 18.79
C VAL A 52 28.91 3.58 19.74
N ALA A 53 27.62 3.29 19.89
CA ALA A 53 26.73 4.00 20.82
C ALA A 53 27.10 3.75 22.30
N LEU A 54 27.53 2.53 22.65
CA LEU A 54 27.95 2.20 24.03
C LEU A 54 29.30 2.82 24.41
N ARG A 55 30.17 3.15 23.46
CA ARG A 55 31.44 3.80 23.74
C ARG A 55 31.35 5.31 23.97
N GLN A 56 30.23 5.94 23.54
CA GLN A 56 30.00 7.39 23.71
C GLN A 56 29.14 7.76 24.93
N GLY A 57 28.63 6.77 25.70
CA GLY A 57 27.72 6.94 26.82
C GLY A 57 28.32 6.74 28.25
N ALA A 58 29.65 6.69 28.41
CA ALA A 58 30.25 6.53 29.73
C ALA A 58 30.68 7.87 30.34
N GLY A 59 29.69 8.65 30.77
CA GLY A 59 29.88 9.86 31.59
C GLY A 59 28.83 9.87 32.70
N GLY A 60 29.27 9.54 33.93
CA GLY A 60 28.44 9.19 35.07
C GLY A 60 27.46 10.23 35.59
N ARG A 61 26.44 9.69 36.21
CA ARG A 61 25.73 10.30 37.35
C ARG A 61 25.18 9.19 38.21
N GLU A 62 25.66 9.08 39.46
CA GLU A 62 25.09 8.23 40.51
C GLU A 62 23.67 8.64 40.83
N PRO A 63 22.70 7.73 41.00
CA PRO A 63 21.38 8.07 41.54
C PRO A 63 21.45 7.93 43.08
N GLU A 64 21.15 9.04 43.75
CA GLU A 64 20.79 9.13 45.17
C GLU A 64 19.66 8.17 45.53
N ALA A 65 19.84 7.43 46.59
CA ALA A 65 18.83 6.59 47.24
C ALA A 65 17.78 7.48 47.94
N GLY A 66 16.54 7.49 47.43
CA GLY A 66 15.42 8.25 47.97
C GLY A 66 14.09 7.53 47.88
N GLN A 67 13.66 6.95 49.00
CA GLN A 67 12.28 6.70 49.43
C GLN A 67 11.41 5.70 48.67
N VAL A 68 11.26 4.57 49.30
CA VAL A 68 10.20 3.59 49.04
C VAL A 68 8.82 4.20 49.43
N ASN A 69 8.05 4.65 48.46
CA ASN A 69 6.63 4.96 48.64
C ASN A 69 5.82 3.70 48.39
N THR A 70 5.23 3.18 49.44
CA THR A 70 4.23 2.10 49.40
C THR A 70 3.03 2.55 48.56
N PRO A 71 2.60 1.82 47.51
CA PRO A 71 1.40 2.20 46.77
C PRO A 71 0.14 1.97 47.62
N ALA A 72 -0.70 2.98 47.71
CA ALA A 72 -2.04 2.86 48.26
C ALA A 72 -2.91 1.93 47.37
N PRO A 73 -3.77 1.07 47.93
CA PRO A 73 -4.63 0.20 47.15
C PRO A 73 -5.74 1.04 46.51
N GLY A 74 -5.70 1.22 45.20
CA GLY A 74 -6.72 1.95 44.46
C GLY A 74 -6.35 2.61 43.16
N SER A 75 -5.05 2.64 42.75
CA SER A 75 -4.67 3.15 41.46
C SER A 75 -4.89 2.10 40.40
N GLN A 76 -6.07 2.11 39.79
CA GLN A 76 -6.32 1.41 38.53
C GLN A 76 -5.35 2.00 37.52
N LEU A 77 -4.44 1.16 37.01
CA LEU A 77 -3.65 1.47 35.80
C LEU A 77 -4.63 1.92 34.72
N PRO A 78 -4.38 3.05 34.02
CA PRO A 78 -5.17 3.39 32.84
C PRO A 78 -5.08 2.20 31.88
N ALA A 79 -6.22 1.64 31.50
CA ALA A 79 -6.27 0.61 30.48
C ALA A 79 -5.54 1.12 29.23
N PRO A 80 -4.68 0.31 28.60
CA PRO A 80 -3.97 0.73 27.40
C PRO A 80 -4.99 0.97 26.29
N GLY A 81 -5.15 2.23 25.89
CA GLY A 81 -5.96 2.60 24.74
C GLY A 81 -7.32 3.15 25.13
N SER A 82 -7.36 4.46 25.44
CA SER A 82 -8.52 5.25 25.07
C SER A 82 -8.64 5.20 23.56
N GLN A 83 -9.21 4.11 23.04
CA GLN A 83 -9.67 4.06 21.67
C GLN A 83 -10.76 5.10 21.58
N LEU A 84 -10.47 6.22 20.90
CA LEU A 84 -11.53 7.10 20.45
C LEU A 84 -12.62 6.21 19.87
N PRO A 85 -13.91 6.41 20.23
CA PRO A 85 -14.97 5.59 19.70
C PRO A 85 -14.86 5.54 18.20
N ALA A 86 -14.96 4.36 17.62
CA ALA A 86 -14.90 4.20 16.17
C ALA A 86 -15.92 5.16 15.57
N PRO A 87 -15.52 6.02 14.60
CA PRO A 87 -16.45 6.99 14.04
C PRO A 87 -17.65 6.25 13.46
N ASP A 88 -18.84 6.76 13.74
CA ASP A 88 -20.08 6.23 13.19
C ASP A 88 -20.06 6.38 11.66
N ILE A 89 -20.00 5.26 10.96
CA ILE A 89 -20.01 5.19 9.49
C ILE A 89 -21.40 4.94 8.92
N SER A 90 -22.43 4.83 9.76
CA SER A 90 -23.79 4.49 9.33
C SER A 90 -24.41 5.58 8.44
N GLN A 91 -24.00 6.82 8.61
CA GLN A 91 -24.49 7.98 7.86
C GLN A 91 -23.66 8.29 6.60
N MET A 92 -22.55 7.55 6.38
CA MET A 92 -21.69 7.78 5.21
C MET A 92 -22.32 7.15 3.97
N SER A 93 -22.16 7.84 2.82
CA SER A 93 -22.52 7.25 1.52
C SER A 93 -21.65 6.04 1.20
N PRO A 94 -22.06 5.16 0.28
CA PRO A 94 -21.22 4.06 -0.18
C PRO A 94 -19.85 4.54 -0.72
N GLU A 95 -19.83 5.67 -1.46
CA GLU A 95 -18.65 6.29 -2.02
C GLU A 95 -17.69 6.78 -0.92
N GLU A 96 -18.21 7.48 0.08
CA GLU A 96 -17.42 7.93 1.24
C GLU A 96 -16.81 6.77 2.01
N ARG A 97 -17.55 5.68 2.19
CA ARG A 97 -17.02 4.45 2.84
C ARG A 97 -15.90 3.82 2.03
N ALA A 98 -16.06 3.74 0.70
CA ALA A 98 -15.04 3.21 -0.19
C ALA A 98 -13.74 4.05 -0.14
N THR A 99 -13.88 5.38 -0.24
CA THR A 99 -12.76 6.32 -0.14
C THR A 99 -12.07 6.24 1.22
N ARG A 100 -12.82 6.08 2.32
CA ARG A 100 -12.24 5.92 3.64
C ARG A 100 -11.42 4.65 3.77
N LEU A 101 -11.88 3.53 3.21
CA LEU A 101 -11.12 2.28 3.18
C LEU A 101 -9.86 2.40 2.33
N TYR A 102 -9.95 3.04 1.17
CA TYR A 102 -8.81 3.37 0.33
C TYR A 102 -7.75 4.14 1.13
N ASN A 103 -8.15 5.27 1.73
CA ASN A 103 -7.24 6.11 2.53
C ASN A 103 -6.61 5.33 3.70
N ARG A 104 -7.37 4.40 4.31
CA ARG A 104 -6.84 3.54 5.37
C ARG A 104 -5.76 2.61 4.86
N VAL A 105 -5.98 1.94 3.72
CA VAL A 105 -4.99 1.07 3.08
C VAL A 105 -3.73 1.86 2.72
N MET A 106 -3.89 3.01 2.05
CA MET A 106 -2.76 3.82 1.60
C MET A 106 -1.94 4.39 2.77
N THR A 107 -2.61 4.82 3.85
CA THR A 107 -1.95 5.27 5.07
C THR A 107 -1.15 4.14 5.73
N LEU A 108 -1.72 2.95 5.85
CA LEU A 108 -1.03 1.81 6.45
C LEU A 108 0.15 1.37 5.58
N HIS A 109 -0.03 1.37 4.26
CA HIS A 109 1.03 1.04 3.31
C HIS A 109 2.20 2.04 3.40
N SER A 110 1.93 3.34 3.43
CA SER A 110 2.97 4.38 3.56
C SER A 110 3.71 4.34 4.91
N GLN A 111 3.06 3.81 5.96
CA GLN A 111 3.67 3.59 7.27
C GLN A 111 4.46 2.26 7.37
N GLY A 112 4.56 1.48 6.28
CA GLY A 112 5.21 0.17 6.29
C GLY A 112 4.45 -0.91 7.06
N LYS A 113 3.18 -0.69 7.43
CA LYS A 113 2.31 -1.64 8.16
C LYS A 113 1.65 -2.62 7.19
N ALA A 114 2.48 -3.44 6.53
CA ALA A 114 2.06 -4.31 5.43
C ALA A 114 0.92 -5.26 5.80
N ASP A 115 1.00 -5.94 6.95
CA ASP A 115 -0.04 -6.89 7.40
C ASP A 115 -1.39 -6.19 7.62
N SER A 116 -1.36 -5.00 8.22
CA SER A 116 -2.57 -4.21 8.44
C SER A 116 -3.14 -3.68 7.12
N ALA A 117 -2.29 -3.25 6.18
CA ALA A 117 -2.73 -2.84 4.85
C ALA A 117 -3.38 -4.02 4.11
N ALA A 118 -2.75 -5.20 4.13
CA ALA A 118 -3.25 -6.42 3.50
C ALA A 118 -4.61 -6.87 4.08
N PHE A 119 -4.86 -6.60 5.37
CA PHE A 119 -6.16 -6.90 6.00
C PHE A 119 -7.29 -6.02 5.42
N PHE A 120 -7.06 -4.71 5.23
CA PHE A 120 -8.08 -3.79 4.72
C PHE A 120 -8.22 -3.79 3.20
N LEU A 121 -7.20 -4.24 2.47
CA LEU A 121 -7.11 -4.18 1.02
C LEU A 121 -8.30 -4.85 0.30
N PRO A 122 -8.67 -6.12 0.58
CA PRO A 122 -9.82 -6.74 -0.08
C PRO A 122 -11.14 -6.03 0.25
N MET A 123 -11.30 -5.48 1.45
CA MET A 123 -12.48 -4.72 1.82
C MET A 123 -12.58 -3.42 1.03
N ALA A 124 -11.47 -2.73 0.80
CA ALA A 124 -11.43 -1.50 0.01
C ALA A 124 -11.78 -1.78 -1.45
N ILE A 125 -11.18 -2.80 -2.07
CA ILE A 125 -11.49 -3.21 -3.45
C ILE A 125 -12.98 -3.55 -3.59
N GLN A 126 -13.51 -4.35 -2.66
CA GLN A 126 -14.91 -4.75 -2.69
C GLN A 126 -15.86 -3.55 -2.51
N ALA A 127 -15.52 -2.60 -1.64
CA ALA A 127 -16.34 -1.41 -1.43
C ALA A 127 -16.51 -0.61 -2.74
N TYR A 128 -15.44 -0.41 -3.49
CA TYR A 128 -15.53 0.23 -4.82
C TYR A 128 -16.28 -0.63 -5.83
N ALA A 129 -16.07 -1.94 -5.85
CA ALA A 129 -16.74 -2.86 -6.76
C ALA A 129 -18.27 -2.91 -6.56
N MET A 130 -18.74 -2.56 -5.36
CA MET A 130 -20.17 -2.50 -5.03
C MET A 130 -20.83 -1.16 -5.39
N LEU A 131 -20.08 -0.15 -5.81
CA LEU A 131 -20.65 1.13 -6.22
C LEU A 131 -21.44 0.95 -7.53
N PRO A 132 -22.60 1.59 -7.65
CA PRO A 132 -23.48 1.42 -8.82
C PRO A 132 -22.86 1.96 -10.12
N ALA A 133 -21.98 2.95 -9.99
CA ALA A 133 -21.18 3.50 -11.07
C ALA A 133 -19.82 3.92 -10.55
N LEU A 134 -18.79 3.68 -11.35
CA LEU A 134 -17.43 4.14 -11.08
C LEU A 134 -17.06 5.20 -12.10
N ASP A 135 -16.76 6.38 -11.61
CA ASP A 135 -16.10 7.43 -12.39
C ASP A 135 -14.61 7.11 -12.61
N VAL A 136 -13.92 8.02 -13.23
CA VAL A 136 -12.49 7.86 -13.51
C VAL A 136 -11.66 7.81 -12.23
N ASP A 137 -12.04 8.59 -11.24
CA ASP A 137 -11.33 8.64 -9.93
C ASP A 137 -11.49 7.33 -9.16
N GLY A 138 -12.70 6.81 -9.04
CA GLY A 138 -12.97 5.51 -8.42
C GLY A 138 -12.24 4.37 -9.11
N ARG A 139 -12.15 4.40 -10.46
CA ARG A 139 -11.35 3.42 -11.22
C ARG A 139 -9.86 3.55 -10.95
N TYR A 140 -9.37 4.77 -10.82
CA TYR A 140 -7.97 5.01 -10.44
C TYR A 140 -7.67 4.46 -9.04
N HIS A 141 -8.55 4.71 -8.07
CA HIS A 141 -8.40 4.18 -6.72
C HIS A 141 -8.37 2.64 -6.70
N ILE A 142 -9.28 1.96 -7.41
CA ILE A 142 -9.22 0.49 -7.53
C ILE A 142 -7.90 0.07 -8.16
N GLY A 143 -7.48 0.68 -9.25
CA GLY A 143 -6.23 0.33 -9.91
C GLY A 143 -5.00 0.49 -9.00
N VAL A 144 -4.98 1.50 -8.13
CA VAL A 144 -3.92 1.68 -7.11
C VAL A 144 -4.00 0.58 -6.03
N LEU A 145 -5.22 0.18 -5.61
CA LEU A 145 -5.40 -0.94 -4.69
C LEU A 145 -4.95 -2.26 -5.32
N ASP A 146 -5.27 -2.49 -6.60
CA ASP A 146 -4.83 -3.67 -7.36
C ASP A 146 -3.29 -3.73 -7.43
N LEU A 147 -2.63 -2.61 -7.72
CA LEU A 147 -1.16 -2.51 -7.68
C LEU A 147 -0.60 -2.82 -6.28
N THR A 148 -1.26 -2.34 -5.23
CA THR A 148 -0.88 -2.61 -3.84
C THR A 148 -1.07 -4.10 -3.50
N ALA A 149 -2.06 -4.76 -4.10
CA ALA A 149 -2.28 -6.20 -4.02
C ALA A 149 -1.26 -7.03 -4.82
N GLY A 150 -0.47 -6.40 -5.67
CA GLY A 150 0.42 -7.09 -6.61
C GLY A 150 -0.29 -7.60 -7.87
N ASP A 151 -1.52 -7.18 -8.12
CA ASP A 151 -2.31 -7.58 -9.30
C ASP A 151 -2.18 -6.56 -10.44
N ALA A 152 -1.09 -6.68 -11.20
CA ALA A 152 -0.85 -5.84 -12.36
C ALA A 152 -1.94 -5.99 -13.44
N THR A 153 -2.48 -7.19 -13.61
CA THR A 153 -3.51 -7.47 -14.63
C THR A 153 -4.80 -6.72 -14.32
N ALA A 154 -5.25 -6.74 -13.06
CA ALA A 154 -6.43 -5.98 -12.65
C ALA A 154 -6.20 -4.47 -12.80
N ALA A 155 -5.03 -3.96 -12.40
CA ALA A 155 -4.67 -2.55 -12.57
C ALA A 155 -4.66 -2.12 -14.04
N LEU A 156 -4.12 -2.94 -14.96
CA LEU A 156 -4.17 -2.70 -16.39
C LEU A 156 -5.61 -2.67 -16.93
N ALA A 157 -6.50 -3.52 -16.43
CA ALA A 157 -7.91 -3.53 -16.82
C ALA A 157 -8.60 -2.21 -16.43
N GLN A 158 -8.30 -1.63 -15.26
CA GLN A 158 -8.80 -0.30 -14.88
C GLN A 158 -8.22 0.79 -15.79
N ALA A 159 -6.92 0.76 -16.05
CA ALA A 159 -6.26 1.70 -16.96
C ALA A 159 -6.89 1.66 -18.36
N ASP A 160 -7.13 0.48 -18.92
CA ASP A 160 -7.72 0.32 -20.24
C ASP A 160 -9.20 0.78 -20.26
N THR A 161 -9.92 0.61 -19.15
CA THR A 161 -11.30 1.12 -19.03
C THR A 161 -11.31 2.64 -19.06
N ILE A 162 -10.42 3.31 -18.34
CA ILE A 162 -10.29 4.78 -18.38
C ILE A 162 -9.89 5.24 -19.80
N ARG A 163 -8.94 4.55 -20.45
CA ARG A 163 -8.46 4.90 -21.78
C ARG A 163 -9.50 4.78 -22.90
N ARG A 164 -10.45 3.87 -22.74
CA ARG A 164 -11.57 3.78 -23.70
C ARG A 164 -12.39 5.06 -23.78
N THR A 165 -12.51 5.79 -22.67
CA THR A 165 -13.23 7.06 -22.61
C THR A 165 -12.32 8.25 -22.93
N VAL A 166 -11.12 8.27 -22.34
CA VAL A 166 -10.13 9.33 -22.53
C VAL A 166 -8.73 8.69 -22.73
N PRO A 167 -8.29 8.50 -23.99
CA PRO A 167 -7.05 7.78 -24.31
C PRO A 167 -5.77 8.38 -23.69
N THR A 168 -5.78 9.68 -23.41
CA THR A 168 -4.66 10.45 -22.86
C THR A 168 -4.76 10.72 -21.37
N HIS A 169 -5.78 10.14 -20.69
CA HIS A 169 -6.02 10.41 -19.27
C HIS A 169 -4.82 10.01 -18.41
N LEU A 170 -4.33 10.96 -17.58
CA LEU A 170 -3.08 10.77 -16.83
C LEU A 170 -3.13 9.58 -15.87
N PHE A 171 -4.25 9.37 -15.18
CA PHE A 171 -4.40 8.24 -14.25
C PHE A 171 -4.25 6.88 -14.94
N ALA A 172 -4.80 6.75 -16.15
CA ALA A 172 -4.64 5.51 -16.91
C ALA A 172 -3.20 5.27 -17.32
N LEU A 173 -2.46 6.32 -17.71
CA LEU A 173 -1.05 6.23 -18.07
C LEU A 173 -0.18 5.91 -16.84
N MET A 174 -0.53 6.47 -15.66
CA MET A 174 0.13 6.16 -14.38
C MET A 174 -0.07 4.69 -13.99
N LEU A 175 -1.32 4.22 -13.98
CA LEU A 175 -1.63 2.82 -13.66
C LEU A 175 -0.90 1.88 -14.60
N ARG A 176 -0.92 2.17 -15.91
CA ARG A 176 -0.26 1.35 -16.92
C ARG A 176 1.26 1.28 -16.71
N ALA A 177 1.91 2.40 -16.42
CA ALA A 177 3.35 2.41 -16.19
C ALA A 177 3.73 1.56 -14.98
N ARG A 178 3.04 1.75 -13.86
CA ARG A 178 3.28 1.01 -12.61
C ARG A 178 2.95 -0.47 -12.71
N ALA A 179 1.87 -0.82 -13.43
CA ALA A 179 1.52 -2.23 -13.65
C ALA A 179 2.58 -2.94 -14.49
N LEU A 180 3.09 -2.30 -15.55
CA LEU A 180 4.16 -2.85 -16.38
C LEU A 180 5.50 -2.96 -15.62
N GLU A 181 5.78 -2.05 -14.68
CA GLU A 181 6.92 -2.22 -13.76
C GLU A 181 6.74 -3.44 -12.86
N LEU A 182 5.55 -3.64 -12.31
CA LEU A 182 5.23 -4.78 -11.47
C LEU A 182 5.40 -6.11 -12.24
N GLU A 183 5.03 -6.13 -13.52
CA GLU A 183 5.27 -7.25 -14.45
C GLU A 183 6.73 -7.37 -14.91
N ARG A 184 7.59 -6.41 -14.55
CA ARG A 184 8.98 -6.31 -15.00
C ARG A 184 9.13 -6.07 -16.51
N ASP A 185 8.08 -5.64 -17.20
CA ASP A 185 8.17 -5.12 -18.57
C ASP A 185 8.75 -3.70 -18.58
N THR A 186 10.07 -3.61 -18.41
CA THR A 186 10.78 -2.33 -18.37
C THR A 186 10.65 -1.52 -19.67
N ALA A 187 10.51 -2.20 -20.80
CA ALA A 187 10.35 -1.53 -22.10
C ALA A 187 8.94 -0.93 -22.22
N GLY A 188 7.91 -1.68 -21.82
CA GLY A 188 6.53 -1.23 -21.75
C GLY A 188 6.35 -0.09 -20.78
N ALA A 189 6.86 -0.22 -19.55
CA ALA A 189 6.81 0.82 -18.53
C ALA A 189 7.45 2.13 -19.04
N ARG A 190 8.62 2.05 -19.66
CA ARG A 190 9.29 3.23 -20.23
C ARG A 190 8.48 3.88 -21.37
N ARG A 191 7.76 3.10 -22.18
CA ARG A 191 6.81 3.66 -23.16
C ARG A 191 5.68 4.39 -22.49
N ALA A 192 5.08 3.80 -21.44
CA ALA A 192 3.99 4.41 -20.71
C ALA A 192 4.41 5.71 -19.99
N TYR A 193 5.62 5.78 -19.44
CA TYR A 193 6.19 7.01 -18.90
C TYR A 193 6.34 8.12 -19.95
N ARG A 194 6.85 7.79 -21.13
CA ARG A 194 6.95 8.77 -22.24
C ARG A 194 5.57 9.24 -22.70
N ASP A 195 4.58 8.35 -22.74
CA ASP A 195 3.21 8.70 -23.11
C ASP A 195 2.59 9.64 -22.08
N PHE A 196 2.84 9.41 -20.78
CA PHE A 196 2.43 10.32 -19.70
C PHE A 196 3.05 11.71 -19.91
N LEU A 197 4.37 11.82 -19.97
CA LEU A 197 5.06 13.10 -20.12
C LEU A 197 4.63 13.88 -21.38
N ARG A 198 4.31 13.18 -22.46
CA ARG A 198 3.80 13.78 -23.69
C ARG A 198 2.38 14.32 -23.53
N SER A 199 1.53 13.61 -22.80
CA SER A 199 0.11 13.95 -22.64
C SER A 199 -0.14 14.97 -21.55
N GLU A 200 0.74 15.01 -20.54
CA GLU A 200 0.54 15.75 -19.31
C GLU A 200 0.27 17.25 -19.50
N PRO A 201 1.00 18.03 -20.32
CA PRO A 201 0.74 19.46 -20.45
C PRO A 201 -0.67 19.75 -20.96
N ALA A 202 -1.12 18.99 -21.96
CA ALA A 202 -2.44 19.16 -22.54
C ALA A 202 -3.55 18.68 -21.59
N GLU A 203 -3.34 17.58 -20.85
CA GLU A 203 -4.32 17.07 -19.90
C GLU A 203 -4.43 17.97 -18.66
N ARG A 204 -3.34 18.50 -18.11
CA ARG A 204 -3.38 19.48 -17.01
C ARG A 204 -4.10 20.76 -17.42
N ALA A 205 -3.93 21.21 -18.67
CA ALA A 205 -4.63 22.39 -19.19
C ALA A 205 -6.16 22.21 -19.21
N ARG A 206 -6.66 20.99 -19.23
CA ARG A 206 -8.10 20.67 -19.16
C ARG A 206 -8.72 20.92 -17.78
N ARG A 207 -7.89 21.08 -16.74
CA ARG A 207 -8.29 21.38 -15.35
C ARG A 207 -9.37 20.44 -14.83
N ARG A 208 -9.21 19.14 -15.07
CA ARG A 208 -10.13 18.12 -14.57
C ARG A 208 -10.15 18.13 -13.04
N PRO A 209 -11.32 18.02 -12.37
CA PRO A 209 -11.41 18.04 -10.91
C PRO A 209 -10.51 17.00 -10.25
N GLU A 210 -10.51 15.77 -10.77
CA GLU A 210 -9.70 14.65 -10.25
C GLU A 210 -8.21 14.92 -10.28
N TYR A 211 -7.70 15.74 -11.20
CA TYR A 211 -6.29 16.12 -11.22
C TYR A 211 -5.91 17.09 -10.10
N ASN A 212 -6.86 17.90 -9.65
CA ASN A 212 -6.62 18.80 -8.52
C ASN A 212 -6.51 18.03 -7.20
N GLU A 213 -7.36 17.01 -7.02
CA GLU A 213 -7.38 16.16 -5.83
C GLU A 213 -6.10 15.32 -5.71
N HIS A 214 -5.56 14.89 -6.86
CA HIS A 214 -4.35 14.07 -6.94
C HIS A 214 -3.10 14.83 -7.40
N GLY A 215 -3.06 16.17 -7.28
CA GLY A 215 -1.99 17.01 -7.78
C GLY A 215 -0.60 16.56 -7.34
N GLN A 216 -0.42 16.28 -6.04
CA GLN A 216 0.86 15.81 -5.48
C GLN A 216 1.29 14.46 -6.08
N ASN A 217 0.36 13.54 -6.31
CA ASN A 217 0.65 12.24 -6.93
C ASN A 217 1.08 12.40 -8.39
N LEU A 218 0.45 13.33 -9.11
CA LEU A 218 0.81 13.65 -10.49
C LEU A 218 2.22 14.28 -10.57
N ASP A 219 2.55 15.17 -9.65
CA ASP A 219 3.86 15.83 -9.60
C ASP A 219 4.97 14.81 -9.28
N ALA A 220 4.77 13.98 -8.26
CA ALA A 220 5.70 12.91 -7.92
C ALA A 220 5.87 11.90 -9.07
N PHE A 221 4.79 11.60 -9.80
CA PHE A 221 4.87 10.70 -10.94
C PHE A 221 5.57 11.34 -12.14
N HIS A 222 5.43 12.66 -12.34
CA HIS A 222 6.18 13.41 -13.35
C HIS A 222 7.70 13.27 -13.13
N GLU A 223 8.16 13.48 -11.89
CA GLU A 223 9.56 13.32 -11.51
C GLU A 223 10.04 11.89 -11.80
N GLN A 224 9.29 10.88 -11.34
CA GLN A 224 9.58 9.47 -11.60
C GLN A 224 9.67 9.16 -13.10
N ALA A 225 8.70 9.65 -13.89
CA ALA A 225 8.66 9.44 -15.34
C ALA A 225 9.86 10.08 -16.05
N THR A 226 10.26 11.26 -15.60
CA THR A 226 11.42 11.97 -16.13
C THR A 226 12.71 11.19 -15.87
N GLU A 227 12.92 10.70 -14.65
CA GLU A 227 14.08 9.90 -14.29
C GLU A 227 14.11 8.55 -15.04
N ALA A 228 12.96 7.85 -15.11
CA ALA A 228 12.85 6.56 -15.80
C ALA A 228 13.14 6.64 -17.29
N THR A 229 12.87 7.79 -17.91
CA THR A 229 13.12 8.02 -19.35
C THR A 229 14.52 8.54 -19.63
N ALA A 230 15.13 9.35 -18.75
CA ALA A 230 16.48 9.89 -18.89
C ALA A 230 17.57 8.80 -18.81
N GLY A 231 17.41 7.81 -17.92
CA GLY A 231 18.39 6.72 -17.73
C GLY A 231 18.58 5.81 -18.95
N GLY A 232 17.68 5.85 -19.94
CA GLY A 232 17.78 5.07 -21.18
C GLY A 232 18.70 5.68 -22.25
N ALA A 233 18.91 6.99 -22.20
CA ALA A 233 19.75 7.68 -23.18
C ALA A 233 21.25 7.37 -23.00
N LYS A 234 21.67 7.05 -21.75
CA LYS A 234 23.09 6.76 -21.44
C LYS A 234 23.53 5.33 -21.79
N ARG A 235 22.63 4.39 -22.06
CA ARG A 235 22.97 2.99 -22.40
C ARG A 235 22.95 2.66 -23.89
N GLY A 236 22.47 3.55 -24.74
CA GLY A 236 22.38 3.36 -26.20
C GLY A 236 23.56 3.93 -27.01
N GLY A 237 24.57 4.46 -26.35
CA GLY A 237 25.73 5.10 -26.99
C GLY A 237 27.06 4.37 -26.71
N ARG A 238 27.12 3.04 -26.90
CA ARG A 238 28.36 2.28 -26.99
C ARG A 238 28.24 1.22 -28.06
#